data_4c526f3ec5eedbd325ce5a9686d461fa
#
_entry.id   4c526f3ec5eedbd325ce5a9686d461fa
#
_cell.length_a   1.000
_cell.length_b   1.000
_cell.length_c   1.000
_cell.angle_alpha   90.00
_cell.angle_beta   90.00
_cell.angle_gamma   90.00
#
_symmetry.space_group_name_H-M   'P 1'
#
loop_
_entity.id
_entity.type
_entity.pdbx_description
1 polymer ?
#
loop_
_entity_poly.entity_id
_entity_poly.type
_entity_poly.pdbx_seq_one_letter_code
_entity_poly.pdbx_strand_id
1 'polypeptide(L)'
;MGRKRHITWEGKEMTGLNLTKPILLILFLILFLQTACGIYKPSDARKVSPNVDERVQQAIQEGRGFRIGSGFGKGGTNFEFATSNELWRASLEVLDFLPLANVDYSGGIIITEWYTEGTSNDEAIKITVRFLSNEIRADGLSIIIHKKVCNKFQQCTIAKVTSSLEEEVKLAILKTATLLEQGKYQKNKEEYIKKHGAN
;
A
#
# COMPACT_ATOMS: atom_id res chain seq x y z
N MET A 1 82.79 -32.11 -35.11
CA MET A 1 81.71 -33.11 -35.13
C MET A 1 80.44 -32.50 -34.53
N GLY A 2 79.62 -31.86 -35.39
CA GLY A 2 78.42 -31.16 -34.98
C GLY A 2 77.19 -31.97 -35.39
N ARG A 3 76.39 -32.40 -34.43
CA ARG A 3 75.17 -33.16 -34.64
C ARG A 3 73.98 -32.17 -34.82
N LYS A 4 73.49 -31.98 -36.06
CA LYS A 4 72.28 -31.24 -36.34
C LYS A 4 71.06 -32.02 -35.90
N ARG A 5 70.24 -31.46 -34.95
CA ARG A 5 68.96 -32.01 -34.57
C ARG A 5 67.91 -31.45 -35.55
N HIS A 6 67.30 -32.32 -36.32
CA HIS A 6 66.12 -32.06 -37.08
C HIS A 6 64.91 -31.93 -36.17
N ILE A 7 64.30 -30.77 -36.14
CA ILE A 7 62.99 -30.55 -35.50
C ILE A 7 61.95 -30.81 -36.56
N THR A 8 61.25 -31.92 -36.48
CA THR A 8 60.08 -32.23 -37.27
C THR A 8 58.88 -31.54 -36.63
N TRP A 9 58.28 -30.63 -37.34
CA TRP A 9 56.96 -30.05 -36.97
C TRP A 9 55.89 -31.05 -37.39
N GLU A 10 55.32 -31.78 -36.42
CA GLU A 10 54.07 -32.52 -36.64
C GLU A 10 52.92 -31.52 -36.70
N GLY A 11 52.40 -31.35 -37.92
CA GLY A 11 51.17 -30.63 -38.18
C GLY A 11 50.00 -31.35 -37.52
N LYS A 12 49.56 -30.89 -36.37
CA LYS A 12 48.33 -31.33 -35.75
C LYS A 12 47.14 -30.82 -36.57
N GLU A 13 46.59 -31.72 -37.38
CA GLU A 13 45.34 -31.45 -38.08
C GLU A 13 44.26 -31.07 -37.04
N MET A 14 43.82 -29.81 -37.08
CA MET A 14 42.65 -29.38 -36.36
C MET A 14 41.43 -29.95 -37.07
N THR A 15 41.00 -31.12 -36.57
CA THR A 15 39.74 -31.78 -36.95
C THR A 15 38.59 -30.80 -36.79
N GLY A 16 37.84 -30.64 -37.87
CA GLY A 16 36.77 -29.73 -38.12
C GLY A 16 35.84 -29.46 -36.93
N LEU A 17 36.11 -28.36 -36.26
CA LEU A 17 35.13 -27.75 -35.38
C LEU A 17 34.00 -27.23 -36.29
N ASN A 18 32.84 -27.88 -36.25
CA ASN A 18 31.66 -27.45 -36.99
C ASN A 18 31.29 -26.02 -36.56
N LEU A 19 31.93 -25.05 -37.18
CA LEU A 19 31.78 -23.61 -36.90
C LEU A 19 30.36 -23.12 -37.20
N THR A 20 29.59 -23.91 -37.94
CA THR A 20 28.19 -23.61 -38.27
C THR A 20 27.25 -23.64 -37.05
N LYS A 21 27.49 -24.55 -36.08
CA LYS A 21 26.64 -24.64 -34.87
C LYS A 21 26.77 -23.43 -33.94
N PRO A 22 27.99 -22.94 -33.56
CA PRO A 22 28.12 -21.74 -32.72
C PRO A 22 27.67 -20.48 -33.45
N ILE A 23 27.89 -20.38 -34.78
CA ILE A 23 27.42 -19.25 -35.59
C ILE A 23 25.90 -19.22 -35.63
N LEU A 24 25.23 -20.37 -35.77
CA LEU A 24 23.76 -20.47 -35.76
C LEU A 24 23.17 -20.10 -34.39
N LEU A 25 23.83 -20.47 -33.29
CA LEU A 25 23.47 -20.10 -31.92
C LEU A 25 23.60 -18.59 -31.68
N ILE A 26 24.68 -17.98 -32.15
CA ILE A 26 24.90 -16.52 -32.03
C ILE A 26 23.85 -15.76 -32.86
N LEU A 27 23.55 -16.23 -34.07
CA LEU A 27 22.54 -15.63 -34.94
C LEU A 27 21.14 -15.72 -34.33
N PHE A 28 20.82 -16.85 -33.68
CA PHE A 28 19.57 -17.05 -32.94
C PHE A 28 19.49 -16.12 -31.71
N LEU A 29 20.59 -15.94 -30.99
CA LEU A 29 20.67 -15.03 -29.82
C LEU A 29 20.47 -13.56 -30.24
N ILE A 30 21.06 -13.15 -31.39
CA ILE A 30 20.90 -11.79 -31.95
C ILE A 30 19.45 -11.57 -32.40
N LEU A 31 18.78 -12.58 -32.97
CA LEU A 31 17.37 -12.48 -33.34
C LEU A 31 16.44 -12.29 -32.14
N PHE A 32 16.74 -12.93 -30.98
CA PHE A 32 15.99 -12.76 -29.75
C PHE A 32 16.18 -11.38 -29.09
N LEU A 33 17.32 -10.73 -29.29
CA LEU A 33 17.60 -9.38 -28.77
C LEU A 33 16.82 -8.28 -29.50
N GLN A 34 16.29 -8.56 -30.69
CA GLN A 34 15.52 -7.59 -31.51
C GLN A 34 14.07 -7.43 -31.03
N THR A 35 13.54 -8.33 -30.16
CA THR A 35 12.15 -8.27 -29.71
C THR A 35 11.92 -7.34 -28.50
N ALA A 36 12.95 -6.65 -27.99
CA ALA A 36 12.86 -5.77 -26.82
C ALA A 36 12.28 -4.37 -27.11
N CYS A 37 11.97 -4.03 -28.37
CA CYS A 37 11.48 -2.69 -28.78
C CYS A 37 9.97 -2.45 -28.54
N GLY A 38 9.23 -3.37 -27.90
CA GLY A 38 7.77 -3.25 -27.68
C GLY A 38 7.32 -2.46 -26.44
N ILE A 39 8.25 -1.98 -25.59
CA ILE A 39 7.90 -1.39 -24.28
C ILE A 39 7.70 0.14 -24.35
N TYR A 40 8.14 0.79 -25.41
CA TYR A 40 7.99 2.23 -25.56
C TYR A 40 6.61 2.57 -26.15
N LYS A 41 5.69 3.04 -25.30
CA LYS A 41 4.45 3.70 -25.73
C LYS A 41 4.75 5.20 -25.88
N PRO A 42 4.85 5.74 -27.10
CA PRO A 42 5.03 7.17 -27.28
C PRO A 42 3.80 7.90 -26.71
N SER A 43 4.03 8.77 -25.74
CA SER A 43 2.98 9.70 -25.28
C SER A 43 2.79 10.75 -26.37
N ASP A 44 1.53 10.98 -26.74
CA ASP A 44 1.18 12.04 -27.71
C ASP A 44 1.44 13.40 -27.04
N ALA A 45 2.51 14.07 -27.46
CA ALA A 45 2.92 15.37 -26.92
C ALA A 45 1.84 16.47 -27.10
N ARG A 46 0.86 16.25 -27.97
CA ARG A 46 -0.27 17.17 -28.16
C ARG A 46 -1.33 17.09 -27.07
N LYS A 47 -1.34 15.96 -26.34
CA LYS A 47 -2.29 15.71 -25.21
C LYS A 47 -1.70 16.03 -23.85
N VAL A 48 -0.40 16.37 -23.79
CA VAL A 48 0.29 16.67 -22.54
C VAL A 48 0.55 18.18 -22.52
N SER A 49 -0.04 18.89 -21.54
CA SER A 49 0.22 20.31 -21.37
C SER A 49 1.71 20.59 -21.19
N PRO A 50 2.27 21.62 -21.84
CA PRO A 50 3.65 22.04 -21.62
C PRO A 50 3.86 22.63 -20.20
N ASN A 51 2.80 23.05 -19.51
CA ASN A 51 2.84 23.59 -18.18
C ASN A 51 2.89 22.45 -17.14
N VAL A 52 3.92 22.49 -16.27
CA VAL A 52 4.12 21.48 -15.23
C VAL A 52 2.99 21.47 -14.22
N ASP A 53 2.49 22.65 -13.83
CA ASP A 53 1.44 22.78 -12.81
C ASP A 53 0.10 22.21 -13.30
N GLU A 54 -0.26 22.42 -14.57
CA GLU A 54 -1.44 21.84 -15.17
C GLU A 54 -1.35 20.30 -15.24
N ARG A 55 -0.18 19.76 -15.56
CA ARG A 55 0.04 18.30 -15.57
C ARG A 55 -0.11 17.70 -14.17
N VAL A 56 0.41 18.38 -13.15
CA VAL A 56 0.28 17.95 -11.75
C VAL A 56 -1.20 17.99 -11.34
N GLN A 57 -1.93 19.06 -11.65
CA GLN A 57 -3.36 19.16 -11.33
C GLN A 57 -4.17 18.09 -12.06
N GLN A 58 -3.91 17.86 -13.35
CA GLN A 58 -4.56 16.78 -14.09
C GLN A 58 -4.25 15.40 -13.48
N ALA A 59 -3.00 15.14 -13.10
CA ALA A 59 -2.61 13.89 -12.45
C ALA A 59 -3.30 13.69 -11.09
N ILE A 60 -3.49 14.77 -10.33
CA ILE A 60 -4.24 14.74 -9.06
C ILE A 60 -5.72 14.47 -9.30
N GLN A 61 -6.34 15.17 -10.27
CA GLN A 61 -7.77 14.99 -10.62
C GLN A 61 -8.06 13.58 -11.16
N GLU A 62 -7.12 13.00 -11.93
CA GLU A 62 -7.23 11.65 -12.46
C GLU A 62 -6.79 10.56 -11.45
N GLY A 63 -6.44 10.95 -10.22
CA GLY A 63 -5.96 10.02 -9.19
C GLY A 63 -4.61 9.38 -9.52
N ARG A 64 -3.84 9.93 -10.46
CA ARG A 64 -2.52 9.47 -10.88
C ARG A 64 -1.38 10.18 -10.14
N GLY A 65 -1.54 10.45 -8.85
CA GLY A 65 -0.48 11.00 -8.01
C GLY A 65 0.74 10.07 -7.97
N PHE A 66 1.91 10.65 -7.62
CA PHE A 66 3.13 9.88 -7.47
C PHE A 66 2.96 8.81 -6.39
N ARG A 67 2.95 7.55 -6.80
CA ARG A 67 2.87 6.39 -5.90
C ARG A 67 4.26 5.80 -5.76
N ILE A 68 4.90 6.03 -4.62
CA ILE A 68 6.13 5.31 -4.27
C ILE A 68 5.75 3.84 -4.08
N GLY A 69 6.09 2.98 -5.01
CA GLY A 69 5.84 1.53 -4.90
C GLY A 69 5.07 0.89 -6.05
N SER A 70 4.54 1.64 -7.03
CA SER A 70 3.85 1.03 -8.18
C SER A 70 4.77 0.34 -9.19
N GLY A 71 6.10 0.37 -8.98
CA GLY A 71 7.10 -0.19 -9.89
C GLY A 71 7.65 -1.57 -9.53
N PHE A 72 7.40 -2.08 -8.32
CA PHE A 72 7.94 -3.37 -7.88
C PHE A 72 6.85 -4.24 -7.25
N GLY A 73 6.28 -5.12 -8.06
CA GLY A 73 5.54 -6.28 -7.58
C GLY A 73 4.09 -5.99 -7.14
N LYS A 74 3.20 -6.81 -7.60
CA LYS A 74 1.81 -6.99 -7.18
C LYS A 74 1.74 -7.38 -5.69
N GLY A 75 1.93 -6.44 -4.77
CA GLY A 75 1.96 -6.71 -3.34
C GLY A 75 2.34 -5.52 -2.48
N GLY A 76 2.37 -4.30 -3.03
CA GLY A 76 2.52 -3.10 -2.21
C GLY A 76 1.28 -2.95 -1.33
N THR A 77 1.45 -3.02 -0.02
CA THR A 77 0.49 -2.51 0.95
C THR A 77 0.42 -0.99 0.75
N ASN A 78 -0.26 -0.56 -0.31
CA ASN A 78 -0.76 0.80 -0.35
C ASN A 78 -1.81 0.84 0.75
N PHE A 79 -1.44 1.39 1.90
CA PHE A 79 -2.39 1.92 2.85
C PHE A 79 -3.10 3.11 2.18
N GLU A 80 -3.86 2.83 1.14
CA GLU A 80 -4.88 3.77 0.70
C GLU A 80 -5.98 3.71 1.76
N PHE A 81 -5.76 4.40 2.87
CA PHE A 81 -6.86 4.80 3.72
C PHE A 81 -7.70 5.84 2.98
N ALA A 82 -7.92 5.63 1.68
CA ALA A 82 -8.79 6.49 0.93
C ALA A 82 -10.12 6.58 1.66
N THR A 83 -10.81 7.69 1.53
CA THR A 83 -12.17 7.95 2.04
C THR A 83 -13.16 6.81 1.77
N SER A 84 -12.74 5.80 1.02
CA SER A 84 -13.44 4.56 0.70
C SER A 84 -13.09 3.36 1.60
N ASN A 85 -12.11 3.47 2.54
CA ASN A 85 -11.80 2.37 3.45
C ASN A 85 -12.88 2.31 4.54
N GLU A 86 -13.56 1.19 4.61
CA GLU A 86 -14.69 0.97 5.53
C GLU A 86 -14.25 0.97 6.99
N LEU A 87 -13.06 0.43 7.32
CA LEU A 87 -12.51 0.47 8.69
C LEU A 87 -12.24 1.90 9.15
N TRP A 88 -11.67 2.72 8.28
CA TRP A 88 -11.40 4.12 8.57
C TRP A 88 -12.68 4.90 8.83
N ARG A 89 -13.66 4.77 7.93
CA ARG A 89 -14.96 5.43 8.07
C ARG A 89 -15.70 4.97 9.32
N ALA A 90 -15.71 3.68 9.57
CA ALA A 90 -16.30 3.10 10.77
C ALA A 90 -15.64 3.63 12.05
N SER A 91 -14.33 3.78 12.05
CA SER A 91 -13.60 4.31 13.21
C SER A 91 -13.95 5.77 13.50
N LEU A 92 -14.07 6.60 12.46
CA LEU A 92 -14.50 7.98 12.61
C LEU A 92 -15.95 8.05 13.10
N GLU A 93 -16.84 7.20 12.60
CA GLU A 93 -18.25 7.14 13.03
C GLU A 93 -18.39 6.68 14.47
N VAL A 94 -17.65 5.64 14.88
CA VAL A 94 -17.67 5.14 16.27
C VAL A 94 -17.07 6.14 17.25
N LEU A 95 -16.10 6.94 16.83
CA LEU A 95 -15.42 7.93 17.68
C LEU A 95 -16.00 9.35 17.55
N ASP A 96 -17.09 9.55 16.80
CA ASP A 96 -17.66 10.87 16.46
C ASP A 96 -18.06 11.68 17.72
N PHE A 97 -18.41 11.01 18.82
CA PHE A 97 -18.74 11.65 20.08
C PHE A 97 -17.52 12.21 20.83
N LEU A 98 -16.30 11.89 20.42
CA LEU A 98 -15.05 12.33 21.04
C LEU A 98 -14.35 13.38 20.17
N PRO A 99 -13.87 14.49 20.75
CA PRO A 99 -13.01 15.39 20.01
C PRO A 99 -11.70 14.69 19.62
N LEU A 100 -11.26 14.90 18.38
CA LEU A 100 -10.06 14.28 17.84
C LEU A 100 -8.87 15.22 18.00
N ALA A 101 -7.77 14.70 18.57
CA ALA A 101 -6.52 15.43 18.75
C ALA A 101 -5.66 15.39 17.48
N ASN A 102 -5.59 14.21 16.86
CA ASN A 102 -4.80 14.01 15.67
C ASN A 102 -5.42 12.90 14.81
N VAL A 103 -5.44 13.14 13.50
CA VAL A 103 -5.90 12.19 12.50
C VAL A 103 -4.85 12.15 11.40
N ASP A 104 -3.98 11.15 11.45
CA ASP A 104 -2.99 10.92 10.40
C ASP A 104 -3.48 9.82 9.47
N TYR A 105 -3.91 10.25 8.32
CA TYR A 105 -4.48 9.42 7.31
C TYR A 105 -3.45 8.50 6.64
N SER A 106 -2.25 9.02 6.39
CA SER A 106 -1.17 8.27 5.75
C SER A 106 -0.49 7.30 6.71
N GLY A 107 -0.37 7.70 7.97
CA GLY A 107 0.17 6.86 9.04
C GLY A 107 -0.81 5.85 9.60
N GLY A 108 -2.09 5.93 9.22
CA GLY A 108 -3.13 5.01 9.71
C GLY A 108 -3.34 5.11 11.20
N ILE A 109 -3.47 6.33 11.74
CA ILE A 109 -3.65 6.56 13.17
C ILE A 109 -4.71 7.63 13.43
N ILE A 110 -5.58 7.37 14.41
CA ILE A 110 -6.55 8.33 14.95
C ILE A 110 -6.29 8.43 16.46
N ILE A 111 -6.17 9.65 16.97
CA ILE A 111 -5.95 9.93 18.38
C ILE A 111 -7.03 10.90 18.85
N THR A 112 -7.78 10.54 19.91
CA THR A 112 -8.76 11.43 20.52
C THR A 112 -8.10 12.41 21.48
N GLU A 113 -8.78 13.49 21.84
CA GLU A 113 -8.44 14.29 23.00
C GLU A 113 -8.69 13.49 24.29
N TRP A 114 -8.26 14.09 25.43
CA TRP A 114 -8.61 13.56 26.73
C TRP A 114 -10.10 13.79 26.99
N TYR A 115 -10.83 12.70 27.22
CA TYR A 115 -12.24 12.71 27.50
C TYR A 115 -12.50 12.30 28.96
N THR A 116 -13.31 13.08 29.64
CA THR A 116 -13.77 12.82 31.02
C THR A 116 -15.25 12.46 31.02
N GLU A 117 -15.60 11.38 31.65
CA GLU A 117 -16.99 11.00 31.85
C GLU A 117 -17.52 11.60 33.15
N GLY A 118 -18.57 12.40 33.07
CA GLY A 118 -19.20 13.03 34.22
C GLY A 118 -18.61 14.37 34.68
N THR A 119 -18.86 14.75 35.94
CA THR A 119 -18.50 16.08 36.48
C THR A 119 -17.14 16.12 37.19
N SER A 120 -16.49 14.99 37.40
CA SER A 120 -15.16 14.96 38.03
C SER A 120 -14.06 14.97 36.98
N ASN A 121 -13.21 16.00 37.03
CA ASN A 121 -12.05 16.11 36.12
C ASN A 121 -10.85 15.28 36.59
N ASP A 122 -11.04 14.42 37.58
CA ASP A 122 -9.94 13.66 38.20
C ASP A 122 -9.48 12.49 37.33
N GLU A 123 -10.36 11.99 36.47
CA GLU A 123 -10.06 10.90 35.56
C GLU A 123 -10.38 11.29 34.12
N ALA A 124 -9.48 10.96 33.20
CA ALA A 124 -9.71 11.12 31.76
C ALA A 124 -9.13 9.94 31.01
N ILE A 125 -9.77 9.61 29.89
CA ILE A 125 -9.27 8.60 28.93
C ILE A 125 -8.89 9.25 27.62
N LYS A 126 -7.94 8.64 26.93
CA LYS A 126 -7.52 8.97 25.58
C LYS A 126 -7.46 7.67 24.76
N ILE A 127 -8.12 7.64 23.64
CA ILE A 127 -8.18 6.48 22.76
C ILE A 127 -7.27 6.74 21.56
N THR A 128 -6.45 5.75 21.21
CA THR A 128 -5.65 5.74 20.01
C THR A 128 -6.03 4.52 19.20
N VAL A 129 -6.47 4.73 17.96
CA VAL A 129 -6.74 3.68 16.98
C VAL A 129 -5.60 3.63 15.98
N ARG A 130 -4.99 2.46 15.81
CA ARG A 130 -3.94 2.21 14.83
C ARG A 130 -4.43 1.16 13.85
N PHE A 131 -4.33 1.48 12.57
CA PHE A 131 -4.65 0.56 11.49
C PHE A 131 -3.40 -0.20 11.08
N LEU A 132 -3.44 -1.50 11.16
CA LEU A 132 -2.35 -2.41 10.82
C LEU A 132 -2.55 -3.05 9.45
N SER A 133 -3.79 -3.10 8.97
CA SER A 133 -4.16 -3.52 7.62
C SER A 133 -5.42 -2.80 7.15
N ASN A 134 -5.74 -2.96 5.85
CA ASN A 134 -6.96 -2.42 5.24
C ASN A 134 -8.14 -3.41 5.29
N GLU A 135 -7.90 -4.60 5.83
CA GLU A 135 -8.91 -5.65 5.88
C GLU A 135 -9.75 -5.55 7.16
N ILE A 136 -11.04 -5.86 7.05
CA ILE A 136 -11.97 -5.88 8.19
C ILE A 136 -11.72 -7.15 9.01
N ARG A 137 -10.69 -7.10 9.85
CA ARG A 137 -10.23 -8.19 10.72
C ARG A 137 -9.82 -7.65 12.08
N ALA A 138 -9.94 -8.48 13.10
CA ALA A 138 -9.62 -8.08 14.48
C ALA A 138 -8.13 -7.73 14.68
N ASP A 139 -7.24 -8.37 13.93
CA ASP A 139 -5.80 -8.09 13.91
C ASP A 139 -5.42 -6.93 12.98
N GLY A 140 -6.35 -6.44 12.15
CA GLY A 140 -6.19 -5.23 11.33
C GLY A 140 -6.25 -3.93 12.13
N LEU A 141 -6.71 -3.98 13.40
CA LEU A 141 -6.87 -2.84 14.29
C LEU A 141 -6.15 -3.07 15.62
N SER A 142 -5.47 -2.02 16.10
CA SER A 142 -4.90 -1.97 17.44
C SER A 142 -5.49 -0.76 18.17
N ILE A 143 -6.24 -1.01 19.23
CA ILE A 143 -6.78 0.02 20.11
C ILE A 143 -5.86 0.15 21.30
N ILE A 144 -5.54 1.38 21.68
CA ILE A 144 -4.72 1.68 22.85
C ILE A 144 -5.46 2.72 23.68
N ILE A 145 -5.69 2.41 24.96
CA ILE A 145 -6.36 3.33 25.88
C ILE A 145 -5.36 3.79 26.93
N HIS A 146 -5.23 5.09 27.04
CA HIS A 146 -4.50 5.73 28.14
C HIS A 146 -5.50 6.33 29.11
N LYS A 147 -5.28 6.07 30.41
CA LYS A 147 -6.02 6.67 31.48
C LYS A 147 -5.12 7.68 32.21
N LYS A 148 -5.64 8.87 32.41
CA LYS A 148 -5.04 9.92 33.22
C LYS A 148 -5.84 10.02 34.52
N VAL A 149 -5.15 9.95 35.65
CA VAL A 149 -5.75 10.13 37.01
C VAL A 149 -5.00 11.25 37.69
N CYS A 150 -5.74 12.25 38.14
CA CYS A 150 -5.19 13.41 38.85
C CYS A 150 -5.58 13.39 40.32
N ASN A 151 -4.66 13.77 41.21
CA ASN A 151 -4.96 13.94 42.63
C ASN A 151 -5.46 15.36 42.91
N LYS A 152 -5.88 15.62 44.17
CA LYS A 152 -6.39 16.93 44.63
C LYS A 152 -5.35 18.07 44.43
N PHE A 153 -4.08 17.75 44.27
CA PHE A 153 -2.99 18.72 44.03
C PHE A 153 -2.69 18.92 42.57
N GLN A 154 -3.57 18.44 41.66
CA GLN A 154 -3.41 18.48 40.20
C GLN A 154 -2.16 17.75 39.68
N GLN A 155 -1.62 16.83 40.46
CA GLN A 155 -0.58 15.93 39.95
C GLN A 155 -1.26 14.75 39.27
N CYS A 156 -0.96 14.58 37.96
CA CYS A 156 -1.63 13.57 37.15
C CYS A 156 -0.65 12.46 36.79
N THR A 157 -1.12 11.23 36.87
CA THR A 157 -0.41 10.04 36.38
C THR A 157 -1.13 9.52 35.14
N ILE A 158 -0.35 9.20 34.11
CA ILE A 158 -0.86 8.64 32.86
C ILE A 158 -0.33 7.23 32.73
N ALA A 159 -1.22 6.27 32.48
CA ALA A 159 -0.86 4.89 32.24
C ALA A 159 -1.68 4.29 31.10
N LYS A 160 -1.06 3.39 30.35
CA LYS A 160 -1.81 2.52 29.43
C LYS A 160 -2.63 1.54 30.27
N VAL A 161 -3.90 1.40 29.96
CA VAL A 161 -4.79 0.46 30.65
C VAL A 161 -5.31 -0.56 29.64
N THR A 162 -5.39 -1.82 30.09
CA THR A 162 -6.11 -2.88 29.38
C THR A 162 -7.48 -2.99 30.03
N SER A 163 -8.53 -2.70 29.29
CA SER A 163 -9.91 -2.70 29.80
C SER A 163 -10.85 -3.34 28.76
N SER A 164 -12.06 -3.73 29.23
CA SER A 164 -13.11 -4.20 28.33
C SER A 164 -13.45 -3.18 27.22
N LEU A 165 -13.27 -1.90 27.51
CA LEU A 165 -13.49 -0.81 26.57
C LEU A 165 -12.62 -0.94 25.29
N GLU A 166 -11.40 -1.47 25.40
CA GLU A 166 -10.55 -1.72 24.21
C GLU A 166 -11.22 -2.71 23.25
N GLU A 167 -11.74 -3.81 23.77
CA GLU A 167 -12.44 -4.82 22.99
C GLU A 167 -13.80 -4.33 22.48
N GLU A 168 -14.53 -3.57 23.31
CA GLU A 168 -15.82 -2.99 22.93
C GLU A 168 -15.68 -2.01 21.78
N VAL A 169 -14.73 -1.09 21.84
CA VAL A 169 -14.44 -0.14 20.75
C VAL A 169 -14.01 -0.87 19.48
N LYS A 170 -13.13 -1.87 19.62
CA LYS A 170 -12.70 -2.70 18.48
C LYS A 170 -13.87 -3.40 17.81
N LEU A 171 -14.72 -4.07 18.60
CA LEU A 171 -15.91 -4.76 18.09
C LEU A 171 -16.91 -3.80 17.44
N ALA A 172 -17.12 -2.62 18.03
CA ALA A 172 -17.99 -1.60 17.45
C ALA A 172 -17.48 -1.16 16.08
N ILE A 173 -16.18 -0.87 15.95
CA ILE A 173 -15.56 -0.48 14.68
C ILE A 173 -15.70 -1.60 13.63
N LEU A 174 -15.37 -2.84 13.97
CA LEU A 174 -15.47 -3.98 13.04
C LEU A 174 -16.90 -4.22 12.59
N LYS A 175 -17.87 -4.13 13.49
CA LYS A 175 -19.30 -4.26 13.18
C LYS A 175 -19.75 -3.17 12.21
N THR A 176 -19.44 -1.91 12.51
CA THR A 176 -19.79 -0.78 11.64
C THR A 176 -19.13 -0.89 10.28
N ALA A 177 -17.85 -1.28 10.23
CA ALA A 177 -17.12 -1.48 8.97
C ALA A 177 -17.77 -2.57 8.11
N THR A 178 -18.18 -3.69 8.71
CA THR A 178 -18.87 -4.78 7.99
C THR A 178 -20.21 -4.30 7.41
N LEU A 179 -20.96 -3.48 8.13
CA LEU A 179 -22.22 -2.91 7.63
C LEU A 179 -21.98 -1.95 6.46
N LEU A 180 -20.95 -1.12 6.54
CA LEU A 180 -20.57 -0.22 5.45
C LEU A 180 -20.13 -0.98 4.21
N GLU A 181 -19.35 -2.05 4.36
CA GLU A 181 -18.92 -2.92 3.27
C GLU A 181 -20.11 -3.60 2.59
N GLN A 182 -21.05 -4.16 3.39
CA GLN A 182 -22.27 -4.78 2.87
C GLN A 182 -23.12 -3.77 2.09
N GLY A 183 -23.30 -2.56 2.61
CA GLY A 183 -24.03 -1.50 1.93
C GLY A 183 -23.40 -1.12 0.58
N LYS A 184 -22.08 -1.02 0.53
CA LYS A 184 -21.32 -0.76 -0.70
C LYS A 184 -21.47 -1.90 -1.72
N TYR A 185 -21.39 -3.16 -1.25
CA TYR A 185 -21.59 -4.32 -2.11
C TYR A 185 -23.00 -4.34 -2.75
N GLN A 186 -24.04 -4.10 -1.97
CA GLN A 186 -25.44 -4.07 -2.50
C GLN A 186 -25.62 -2.96 -3.52
N LYS A 187 -25.12 -1.75 -3.24
CA LYS A 187 -25.18 -0.62 -4.18
C LYS A 187 -24.48 -0.95 -5.50
N ASN A 188 -23.28 -1.51 -5.44
CA ASN A 188 -22.53 -1.89 -6.64
C ASN A 188 -23.22 -2.98 -7.45
N LYS A 189 -23.86 -3.95 -6.76
CA LYS A 189 -24.64 -5.01 -7.38
C LYS A 189 -25.88 -4.46 -8.11
N GLU A 190 -26.60 -3.55 -7.49
CA GLU A 190 -27.77 -2.90 -8.11
C GLU A 190 -27.36 -2.07 -9.35
N GLU A 191 -26.26 -1.34 -9.25
CA GLU A 191 -25.73 -0.56 -10.36
C GLU A 191 -25.28 -1.45 -11.53
N TYR A 192 -24.63 -2.58 -11.23
CA TYR A 192 -24.25 -3.58 -12.21
C TYR A 192 -25.47 -4.18 -12.93
N ILE A 193 -26.51 -4.55 -12.18
CA ILE A 193 -27.76 -5.11 -12.74
C ILE A 193 -28.44 -4.06 -13.62
N LYS A 194 -28.52 -2.81 -13.15
CA LYS A 194 -29.10 -1.72 -13.93
C LYS A 194 -28.38 -1.46 -15.25
N LYS A 195 -27.04 -1.63 -15.25
CA LYS A 195 -26.20 -1.40 -16.43
C LYS A 195 -26.22 -2.58 -17.41
N HIS A 196 -26.34 -3.83 -16.93
CA HIS A 196 -26.19 -5.05 -17.71
C HIS A 196 -27.42 -5.96 -17.72
N GLY A 197 -28.42 -5.71 -16.88
CA GLY A 197 -29.61 -6.55 -16.71
C GLY A 197 -30.82 -6.15 -17.56
N ALA A 198 -30.69 -5.20 -18.48
CA ALA A 198 -31.74 -4.78 -19.40
C ALA A 198 -31.59 -5.55 -20.75
N ASN A 199 -31.82 -6.88 -20.70
CA ASN A 199 -32.14 -7.70 -21.88
C ASN A 199 -33.33 -8.56 -21.54
#